data_4e9ddf1cbf5bbe027f7ace205d422cfd
#
_entry.id   4e9ddf1cbf5bbe027f7ace205d422cfd
#
_cell.length_a   1.000
_cell.length_b   1.000
_cell.length_c   1.000
_cell.angle_alpha   90.00
_cell.angle_beta   90.00
_cell.angle_gamma   90.00
#
_symmetry.space_group_name_H-M   'P 1'
#
loop_
_entity.id
_entity.type
_entity.pdbx_description
1 polymer ?
#
loop_
_entity_poly.entity_id
_entity_poly.type
_entity_poly.pdbx_seq_one_letter_code
_entity_poly.pdbx_strand_id
1 'polypeptide(L)'
;EAKLMQAVNEMKNGQYKKALVFIDASKLWPENLGVGKPYDDEIDDRLENWMLYLSYTKQGNKNFAQQALEKVLAFTPKRENTVSNYLPASTLITAFAMQKTGRQTEAAELLNNWVKQSPENKTAQWCREVFENNTVQAPAEINGNETVRIIEALMELNK
;
A
#
# COMPACT_ATOMS: atom_id res chain seq x y z
N GLU A 1 -11.97 2.89 3.46
CA GLU A 1 -11.60 3.94 2.48
C GLU A 1 -11.64 5.33 3.12
N ALA A 2 -12.79 5.80 3.63
CA ALA A 2 -12.95 7.15 4.15
C ALA A 2 -11.90 7.54 5.19
N LYS A 3 -11.59 6.64 6.14
CA LYS A 3 -10.61 6.89 7.20
C LYS A 3 -9.17 7.00 6.66
N LEU A 4 -8.81 6.19 5.68
CA LEU A 4 -7.48 6.28 5.06
C LEU A 4 -7.34 7.56 4.23
N MET A 5 -8.38 7.99 3.55
CA MET A 5 -8.36 9.27 2.84
C MET A 5 -8.29 10.47 3.81
N GLN A 6 -8.97 10.38 4.95
CA GLN A 6 -8.81 11.37 6.04
C GLN A 6 -7.35 11.40 6.55
N ALA A 7 -6.74 10.22 6.73
CA ALA A 7 -5.33 10.15 7.12
C ALA A 7 -4.43 10.83 6.09
N VAL A 8 -4.64 10.60 4.80
CA VAL A 8 -3.88 11.28 3.72
C VAL A 8 -4.04 12.80 3.81
N ASN A 9 -5.25 13.30 4.04
CA ASN A 9 -5.48 14.73 4.20
C ASN A 9 -4.74 15.31 5.40
N GLU A 10 -4.72 14.59 6.54
CA GLU A 10 -3.95 15.01 7.71
C GLU A 10 -2.43 15.00 7.44
N MET A 11 -1.94 13.98 6.73
CA MET A 11 -0.53 13.93 6.28
C MET A 11 -0.19 15.11 5.38
N LYS A 12 -1.07 15.45 4.44
CA LYS A 12 -0.92 16.60 3.54
C LYS A 12 -0.79 17.92 4.30
N ASN A 13 -1.48 18.04 5.42
CA ASN A 13 -1.45 19.20 6.30
C ASN A 13 -0.31 19.14 7.35
N GLY A 14 0.57 18.13 7.28
CA GLY A 14 1.64 17.94 8.25
C GLY A 14 1.20 17.44 9.63
N GLN A 15 -0.07 17.03 9.75
CA GLN A 15 -0.69 16.57 11.01
C GLN A 15 -0.52 15.05 11.19
N TYR A 16 0.72 14.58 11.22
CA TYR A 16 1.03 13.14 11.23
C TYR A 16 0.48 12.39 12.45
N LYS A 17 0.41 13.04 13.63
CA LYS A 17 -0.21 12.42 14.81
C LYS A 17 -1.69 12.14 14.62
N LYS A 18 -2.41 13.06 13.97
CA LYS A 18 -3.83 12.85 13.62
C LYS A 18 -3.99 11.79 12.55
N ALA A 19 -3.09 11.76 11.57
CA ALA A 19 -3.09 10.72 10.55
C ALA A 19 -2.98 9.32 11.17
N LEU A 20 -2.12 9.12 12.16
CA LEU A 20 -1.99 7.84 12.88
C LEU A 20 -3.32 7.38 13.48
N VAL A 21 -4.10 8.27 14.06
CA VAL A 21 -5.42 7.96 14.64
C VAL A 21 -6.37 7.41 13.57
N PHE A 22 -6.41 8.03 12.39
CA PHE A 22 -7.25 7.57 11.29
C PHE A 22 -6.77 6.24 10.70
N ILE A 23 -5.46 6.04 10.59
CA ILE A 23 -4.88 4.77 10.10
C ILE A 23 -5.23 3.63 11.06
N ASP A 24 -5.04 3.82 12.37
CA ASP A 24 -5.37 2.80 13.36
C ASP A 24 -6.87 2.51 13.38
N ALA A 25 -7.70 3.54 13.27
CA ALA A 25 -9.16 3.37 13.20
C ALA A 25 -9.60 2.65 11.91
N SER A 26 -8.84 2.71 10.82
CA SER A 26 -9.16 1.97 9.59
C SER A 26 -8.97 0.46 9.73
N LYS A 27 -8.11 0.03 10.64
CA LYS A 27 -7.85 -1.39 10.94
C LYS A 27 -8.92 -2.04 11.81
N LEU A 28 -9.79 -1.24 12.44
CA LEU A 28 -10.85 -1.75 13.30
C LEU A 28 -12.01 -2.29 12.47
N TRP A 29 -12.32 -3.58 12.66
CA TRP A 29 -13.51 -4.17 12.07
C TRP A 29 -14.76 -3.66 12.80
N PRO A 30 -15.77 -3.13 12.09
CA PRO A 30 -17.00 -2.69 12.75
C PRO A 30 -17.74 -3.88 13.37
N GLU A 31 -17.94 -3.84 14.69
CA GLU A 31 -18.63 -4.91 15.42
C GLU A 31 -20.08 -5.16 14.96
N ASN A 32 -20.69 -4.18 14.29
CA ASN A 32 -22.10 -4.18 13.92
C ASN A 32 -22.40 -4.87 12.57
N LEU A 33 -21.40 -5.36 11.85
CA LEU A 33 -21.66 -5.88 10.49
C LEU A 33 -22.19 -7.31 10.45
N GLY A 34 -22.34 -8.01 11.57
CA GLY A 34 -23.02 -9.33 11.64
C GLY A 34 -22.42 -10.43 10.73
N VAL A 35 -21.45 -10.10 9.93
CA VAL A 35 -20.71 -10.98 9.03
C VAL A 35 -19.35 -11.28 9.66
N GLY A 36 -18.91 -12.51 9.59
CA GLY A 36 -17.68 -12.96 10.19
C GLY A 36 -16.49 -12.04 9.84
N LYS A 37 -15.77 -11.60 10.88
CA LYS A 37 -14.48 -10.92 10.70
C LYS A 37 -13.55 -11.85 9.89
N PRO A 38 -12.88 -11.37 8.83
CA PRO A 38 -11.84 -12.14 8.15
C PRO A 38 -10.80 -12.61 9.16
N TYR A 39 -10.23 -13.79 8.98
CA TYR A 39 -9.10 -14.22 9.79
C TYR A 39 -7.95 -13.22 9.65
N ASP A 40 -7.22 -12.95 10.74
CA ASP A 40 -6.17 -11.92 10.77
C ASP A 40 -5.06 -12.17 9.73
N ASP A 41 -4.84 -13.41 9.34
CA ASP A 41 -3.91 -13.82 8.27
C ASP A 41 -4.44 -13.58 6.84
N GLU A 42 -5.71 -13.19 6.70
CA GLU A 42 -6.34 -12.88 5.42
C GLU A 42 -6.40 -11.38 5.12
N ILE A 43 -6.08 -10.55 6.09
CA ILE A 43 -6.16 -9.09 5.96
C ILE A 43 -4.88 -8.57 5.34
N ASP A 44 -4.98 -7.94 4.17
CA ASP A 44 -3.88 -7.20 3.57
C ASP A 44 -3.82 -5.79 4.16
N ASP A 45 -2.94 -5.57 5.12
CA ASP A 45 -2.72 -4.30 5.81
C ASP A 45 -1.44 -3.58 5.37
N ARG A 46 -0.89 -3.96 4.21
CA ARG A 46 0.35 -3.35 3.68
C ARG A 46 0.21 -1.85 3.48
N LEU A 47 -0.93 -1.40 2.97
CA LEU A 47 -1.18 0.03 2.75
C LEU A 47 -1.17 0.82 4.05
N GLU A 48 -1.88 0.33 5.08
CA GLU A 48 -1.93 0.93 6.40
C GLU A 48 -0.55 0.98 7.05
N ASN A 49 0.19 -0.11 7.00
CA ASN A 49 1.54 -0.17 7.56
C ASN A 49 2.52 0.74 6.79
N TRP A 50 2.37 0.90 5.49
CA TRP A 50 3.13 1.87 4.70
C TRP A 50 2.83 3.31 5.12
N MET A 51 1.56 3.65 5.33
CA MET A 51 1.14 4.97 5.81
C MET A 51 1.68 5.24 7.22
N LEU A 52 1.69 4.22 8.11
CA LEU A 52 2.34 4.31 9.41
C LEU A 52 3.85 4.57 9.27
N TYR A 53 4.53 3.84 8.40
CA TYR A 53 5.94 4.04 8.11
C TYR A 53 6.24 5.48 7.68
N LEU A 54 5.48 6.01 6.73
CA LEU A 54 5.63 7.39 6.25
C LEU A 54 5.41 8.41 7.39
N SER A 55 4.35 8.22 8.17
CA SER A 55 3.98 9.13 9.26
C SER A 55 5.01 9.12 10.39
N TYR A 56 5.48 7.95 10.81
CA TYR A 56 6.53 7.84 11.82
C TYR A 56 7.88 8.38 11.34
N THR A 57 8.21 8.17 10.07
CA THR A 57 9.44 8.72 9.48
C THR A 57 9.41 10.24 9.53
N LYS A 58 8.30 10.87 9.18
CA LYS A 58 8.14 12.34 9.24
C LYS A 58 8.18 12.90 10.67
N GLN A 59 7.80 12.11 11.65
CA GLN A 59 7.90 12.47 13.07
C GLN A 59 9.27 12.20 13.69
N GLY A 60 10.21 11.60 12.93
CA GLY A 60 11.52 11.21 13.43
C GLY A 60 11.51 9.98 14.32
N ASN A 61 10.40 9.23 14.38
CA ASN A 61 10.28 8.02 15.19
C ASN A 61 10.78 6.80 14.40
N LYS A 62 12.09 6.62 14.39
CA LYS A 62 12.75 5.56 13.59
C LYS A 62 12.34 4.15 14.00
N ASN A 63 12.16 3.90 15.30
CA ASN A 63 11.82 2.57 15.79
C ASN A 63 10.44 2.11 15.30
N PHE A 64 9.41 2.95 15.45
CA PHE A 64 8.07 2.62 14.97
C PHE A 64 8.00 2.61 13.43
N ALA A 65 8.73 3.49 12.76
CA ALA A 65 8.85 3.46 11.29
C ALA A 65 9.42 2.12 10.82
N GLN A 66 10.51 1.67 11.42
CA GLN A 66 11.13 0.38 11.10
C GLN A 66 10.17 -0.79 11.32
N GLN A 67 9.47 -0.82 12.45
CA GLN A 67 8.48 -1.87 12.75
C GLN A 67 7.35 -1.90 11.70
N ALA A 68 6.85 -0.75 11.29
CA ALA A 68 5.82 -0.67 10.26
C ALA A 68 6.34 -1.18 8.89
N LEU A 69 7.56 -0.82 8.52
CA LEU A 69 8.21 -1.28 7.29
C LEU A 69 8.39 -2.80 7.28
N GLU A 70 8.84 -3.36 8.40
CA GLU A 70 9.00 -4.83 8.57
C GLU A 70 7.67 -5.57 8.42
N LYS A 71 6.56 -5.00 8.90
CA LYS A 71 5.23 -5.59 8.71
C LYS A 71 4.81 -5.61 7.23
N VAL A 72 5.14 -4.57 6.46
CA VAL A 72 4.92 -4.59 5.02
C VAL A 72 5.68 -5.73 4.35
N LEU A 73 6.97 -5.87 4.68
CA LEU A 73 7.84 -6.88 4.08
C LEU A 73 7.50 -8.31 4.53
N ALA A 74 6.97 -8.48 5.73
CA ALA A 74 6.58 -9.78 6.27
C ALA A 74 5.27 -10.31 5.66
N PHE A 75 4.47 -9.47 5.01
CA PHE A 75 3.23 -9.89 4.38
C PHE A 75 3.52 -10.86 3.24
N THR A 76 2.94 -12.05 3.33
CA THR A 76 3.01 -13.06 2.28
C THR A 76 1.60 -13.30 1.74
N PRO A 77 1.34 -13.00 0.45
CA PRO A 77 0.06 -13.31 -0.15
C PRO A 77 -0.24 -14.79 -0.05
N LYS A 78 -1.50 -15.16 0.19
CA LYS A 78 -1.89 -16.57 0.13
C LYS A 78 -1.52 -17.17 -1.21
N ARG A 79 -1.09 -18.42 -1.21
CA ARG A 79 -0.64 -19.16 -2.40
C ARG A 79 -1.70 -19.14 -3.52
N GLU A 80 -2.96 -19.15 -3.17
CA GLU A 80 -4.08 -19.05 -4.09
C GLU A 80 -4.07 -17.75 -4.90
N ASN A 81 -3.73 -16.63 -4.27
CA ASN A 81 -3.63 -15.33 -4.94
C ASN A 81 -2.40 -15.23 -5.84
N THR A 82 -1.33 -15.98 -5.56
CA THR A 82 -0.12 -15.97 -6.39
C THR A 82 -0.26 -16.82 -7.65
N VAL A 83 -1.10 -17.85 -7.63
CA VAL A 83 -1.32 -18.75 -8.78
C VAL A 83 -2.34 -18.16 -9.77
N SER A 84 -3.24 -17.30 -9.30
CA SER A 84 -4.34 -16.76 -10.12
C SER A 84 -4.01 -15.49 -10.90
N ASN A 85 -2.77 -15.00 -10.87
CA ASN A 85 -2.33 -13.74 -11.50
C ASN A 85 -3.08 -12.48 -11.02
N TYR A 86 -3.88 -12.60 -9.95
CA TYR A 86 -4.64 -11.49 -9.35
C TYR A 86 -3.90 -10.88 -8.16
N LEU A 87 -2.66 -10.47 -8.35
CA LEU A 87 -1.98 -9.69 -7.33
C LEU A 87 -2.69 -8.35 -7.15
N PRO A 88 -2.87 -7.88 -5.91
CA PRO A 88 -3.51 -6.58 -5.65
C PRO A 88 -2.54 -5.41 -5.88
N ALA A 89 -3.09 -4.18 -5.98
CA ALA A 89 -2.31 -2.96 -6.11
C ALA A 89 -1.31 -2.73 -4.95
N SER A 90 -1.59 -3.29 -3.77
CA SER A 90 -0.67 -3.27 -2.62
C SER A 90 0.65 -4.02 -2.88
N THR A 91 0.78 -4.76 -3.96
CA THR A 91 2.08 -5.29 -4.45
C THR A 91 3.08 -4.16 -4.72
N LEU A 92 2.61 -3.00 -5.17
CA LEU A 92 3.45 -1.80 -5.31
C LEU A 92 4.02 -1.34 -3.97
N ILE A 93 3.24 -1.45 -2.90
CA ILE A 93 3.71 -1.11 -1.54
C ILE A 93 4.86 -2.03 -1.12
N THR A 94 4.78 -3.33 -1.42
CA THR A 94 5.89 -4.26 -1.19
C THR A 94 7.15 -3.82 -1.96
N ALA A 95 7.00 -3.41 -3.21
CA ALA A 95 8.13 -2.90 -4.02
C ALA A 95 8.75 -1.63 -3.41
N PHE A 96 7.95 -0.69 -2.94
CA PHE A 96 8.45 0.49 -2.23
C PHE A 96 9.20 0.13 -0.93
N ALA A 97 8.67 -0.80 -0.16
CA ALA A 97 9.32 -1.26 1.07
C ALA A 97 10.67 -1.96 0.77
N MET A 98 10.73 -2.78 -0.26
CA MET A 98 11.99 -3.38 -0.73
C MET A 98 13.00 -2.31 -1.14
N GLN A 99 12.58 -1.28 -1.87
CA GLN A 99 13.43 -0.16 -2.26
C GLN A 99 14.02 0.56 -1.04
N LYS A 100 13.21 0.79 0.00
CA LYS A 100 13.67 1.42 1.25
C LYS A 100 14.69 0.58 2.02
N THR A 101 14.75 -0.71 1.78
CA THR A 101 15.71 -1.64 2.41
C THR A 101 16.88 -2.00 1.50
N GLY A 102 17.09 -1.27 0.41
CA GLY A 102 18.21 -1.48 -0.52
C GLY A 102 18.01 -2.63 -1.52
N ARG A 103 16.79 -3.16 -1.63
CA ARG A 103 16.43 -4.27 -2.53
C ARG A 103 15.78 -3.77 -3.83
N GLN A 104 16.36 -2.74 -4.43
CA GLN A 104 15.85 -2.08 -5.63
C GLN A 104 15.66 -3.04 -6.81
N THR A 105 16.64 -3.91 -7.05
CA THR A 105 16.59 -4.88 -8.15
C THR A 105 15.45 -5.89 -7.97
N GLU A 106 15.30 -6.44 -6.76
CA GLU A 106 14.22 -7.38 -6.45
C GLU A 106 12.84 -6.72 -6.59
N ALA A 107 12.71 -5.47 -6.19
CA ALA A 107 11.47 -4.71 -6.33
C ALA A 107 11.09 -4.52 -7.82
N ALA A 108 12.05 -4.15 -8.66
CA ALA A 108 11.85 -4.01 -10.09
C ALA A 108 11.49 -5.35 -10.75
N GLU A 109 12.17 -6.43 -10.36
CA GLU A 109 11.88 -7.79 -10.87
C GLU A 109 10.46 -8.26 -10.48
N LEU A 110 10.02 -7.99 -9.26
CA LEU A 110 8.68 -8.32 -8.79
C LEU A 110 7.61 -7.73 -9.74
N LEU A 111 7.71 -6.45 -10.03
CA LEU A 111 6.74 -5.75 -10.87
C LEU A 111 6.86 -6.14 -12.36
N ASN A 112 8.07 -6.30 -12.86
CA ASN A 112 8.31 -6.74 -14.24
C ASN A 112 7.79 -8.16 -14.48
N ASN A 113 8.01 -9.08 -13.55
CA ASN A 113 7.49 -10.44 -13.62
C ASN A 113 5.95 -10.46 -13.60
N TRP A 114 5.34 -9.62 -12.77
CA TRP A 114 3.88 -9.49 -12.75
C TRP A 114 3.34 -9.05 -14.12
N VAL A 115 3.91 -8.02 -14.73
CA VAL A 115 3.51 -7.57 -16.08
C VAL A 115 3.75 -8.65 -17.13
N LYS A 116 4.86 -9.39 -17.07
CA LYS A 116 5.13 -10.50 -18.00
C LYS A 116 4.10 -11.62 -17.89
N GLN A 117 3.69 -11.97 -16.68
CA GLN A 117 2.70 -13.03 -16.46
C GLN A 117 1.28 -12.59 -16.80
N SER A 118 0.99 -11.30 -16.70
CA SER A 118 -0.33 -10.72 -16.94
C SER A 118 -0.24 -9.44 -17.76
N PRO A 119 0.13 -9.54 -19.07
CA PRO A 119 0.42 -8.36 -19.90
C PRO A 119 -0.77 -7.41 -20.06
N GLU A 120 -2.00 -7.93 -20.01
CA GLU A 120 -3.24 -7.14 -20.13
C GLU A 120 -3.71 -6.53 -18.81
N ASN A 121 -3.04 -6.83 -17.70
CA ASN A 121 -3.43 -6.34 -16.39
C ASN A 121 -3.05 -4.87 -16.21
N LYS A 122 -4.04 -3.99 -16.21
CA LYS A 122 -3.86 -2.54 -16.07
C LYS A 122 -3.28 -2.14 -14.72
N THR A 123 -3.62 -2.86 -13.66
CA THR A 123 -3.05 -2.61 -12.32
C THR A 123 -1.56 -2.94 -12.30
N ALA A 124 -1.15 -4.06 -12.87
CA ALA A 124 0.27 -4.43 -12.97
C ALA A 124 1.08 -3.42 -13.78
N GLN A 125 0.56 -3.00 -14.94
CA GLN A 125 1.18 -1.98 -15.79
C GLN A 125 1.34 -0.66 -15.05
N TRP A 126 0.29 -0.19 -14.37
CA TRP A 126 0.31 1.05 -13.60
C TRP A 126 1.30 0.98 -12.43
N CYS A 127 1.31 -0.10 -11.66
CA CYS A 127 2.26 -0.28 -10.55
C CYS A 127 3.72 -0.20 -11.04
N ARG A 128 4.04 -0.83 -12.16
CA ARG A 128 5.37 -0.74 -12.77
C ARG A 128 5.70 0.69 -13.18
N GLU A 129 4.79 1.39 -13.86
CA GLU A 129 4.99 2.77 -14.29
C GLU A 129 5.18 3.73 -13.11
N VAL A 130 4.42 3.56 -12.05
CA VAL A 130 4.60 4.36 -10.82
C VAL A 130 5.98 4.14 -10.23
N PHE A 131 6.41 2.87 -10.15
CA PHE A 131 7.70 2.51 -9.56
C PHE A 131 8.89 3.00 -10.39
N GLU A 132 8.84 2.83 -11.70
CA GLU A 132 9.95 3.15 -12.61
C GLU A 132 9.99 4.63 -13.01
N ASN A 133 8.83 5.24 -13.27
CA ASN A 133 8.73 6.55 -13.90
C ASN A 133 8.00 7.60 -13.04
N ASN A 134 7.64 7.28 -11.80
CA ASN A 134 6.84 8.15 -10.92
C ASN A 134 5.52 8.62 -11.57
N THR A 135 4.96 7.86 -12.47
CA THR A 135 3.64 8.10 -13.06
C THR A 135 2.59 7.91 -11.97
N VAL A 136 1.88 8.99 -11.62
CA VAL A 136 0.95 8.96 -10.47
C VAL A 136 -0.47 8.61 -10.92
N GLN A 137 -0.95 9.21 -11.99
CA GLN A 137 -2.34 9.07 -12.41
C GLN A 137 -2.66 7.66 -12.92
N ALA A 138 -3.63 7.02 -12.27
CA ALA A 138 -4.13 5.72 -12.68
C ALA A 138 -5.10 5.84 -13.87
N PRO A 139 -5.08 4.85 -14.79
CA PRO A 139 -6.07 4.82 -15.87
C PRO A 139 -7.49 4.58 -15.34
N ALA A 140 -8.48 4.99 -16.15
CA ALA A 140 -9.89 4.93 -15.76
C ALA A 140 -10.37 3.52 -15.37
N GLU A 141 -9.78 2.49 -15.96
CA GLU A 141 -10.13 1.09 -15.72
C GLU A 141 -9.86 0.63 -14.28
N ILE A 142 -8.93 1.27 -13.57
CA ILE A 142 -8.54 0.90 -12.22
C ILE A 142 -8.74 2.00 -11.18
N ASN A 143 -9.12 3.21 -11.58
CA ASN A 143 -9.26 4.35 -10.66
C ASN A 143 -10.39 4.19 -9.64
N GLY A 144 -11.29 3.23 -9.83
CA GLY A 144 -12.31 2.82 -8.86
C GLY A 144 -11.76 2.01 -7.69
N ASN A 145 -10.54 1.47 -7.79
CA ASN A 145 -9.92 0.70 -6.72
C ASN A 145 -9.46 1.60 -5.58
N GLU A 146 -9.87 1.27 -4.35
CA GLU A 146 -9.54 2.05 -3.16
C GLU A 146 -8.03 2.19 -2.93
N THR A 147 -7.30 1.08 -3.00
CA THR A 147 -5.84 1.06 -2.79
C THR A 147 -5.13 1.92 -3.82
N VAL A 148 -5.55 1.85 -5.08
CA VAL A 148 -5.01 2.69 -6.17
C VAL A 148 -5.20 4.17 -5.84
N ARG A 149 -6.41 4.59 -5.47
CA ARG A 149 -6.68 6.00 -5.13
C ARG A 149 -5.87 6.52 -3.95
N ILE A 150 -5.70 5.69 -2.92
CA ILE A 150 -4.88 6.07 -1.76
C ILE A 150 -3.41 6.19 -2.16
N ILE A 151 -2.89 5.26 -2.94
CA ILE A 151 -1.50 5.33 -3.43
C ILE A 151 -1.28 6.58 -4.28
N GLU A 152 -2.19 6.90 -5.21
CA GLU A 152 -2.12 8.16 -5.98
C GLU A 152 -2.01 9.39 -5.06
N ALA A 153 -2.91 9.47 -4.07
CA ALA A 153 -2.93 10.58 -3.13
C ALA A 153 -1.62 10.66 -2.29
N LEU A 154 -1.08 9.53 -1.87
CA LEU A 154 0.21 9.47 -1.15
C LEU A 154 1.39 9.90 -2.04
N MET A 155 1.40 9.50 -3.31
CA MET A 155 2.46 9.88 -4.25
C MET A 155 2.45 11.39 -4.52
N GLU A 156 1.29 12.03 -4.52
CA GLU A 156 1.18 13.48 -4.67
C GLU A 156 1.73 14.27 -3.48
N LEU A 157 1.78 13.68 -2.28
CA LEU A 157 2.40 14.31 -1.12
C LEU A 157 3.91 14.53 -1.27
N ASN A 158 4.56 13.74 -2.14
CA ASN A 158 6.01 13.77 -2.33
C ASN A 158 6.45 14.66 -3.50
N LYS A 159 5.50 15.33 -4.14
CA LYS A 159 5.78 16.36 -5.15
C LYS A 159 5.95 17.73 -4.48
#